data_27b99ac60a36fb421bc62166b98fa376
#
_entry.id   27b99ac60a36fb421bc62166b98fa376
#
_cell.length_a   1.000
_cell.length_b   1.000
_cell.length_c   1.000
_cell.angle_alpha   90.00
_cell.angle_beta   90.00
_cell.angle_gamma   90.00
#
_symmetry.space_group_name_H-M   'P 1'
#
loop_
_entity.id
_entity.type
_entity.pdbx_description
1 polymer ?
#
loop_
_entity_poly.entity_id
_entity_poly.type
_entity_poly.pdbx_seq_one_letter_code
_entity_poly.pdbx_strand_id
1 'polypeptide(L)'
;ANGVWRARISFFDHDVPCETQWGRWFASYTAFQTHYAALAEAEGCGLFLTGCEMTMTEHRETEWRALIAAVRQQYHGPVSYNCDKYGEDHVNWWDAVDCIASSGYYPLKDWENQLDRIEAVSKKYKKPVLFSEAGCMNITGSSAVPNNWELKGTRNDLEQADWYSAMFSACAKRPWVMGFGVWDWP
;
A
#
# COMPACT_ATOMS: atom_id res chain seq x y z
N ALA A 1 -18.60 3.40 9.39
CA ALA A 1 -18.14 2.85 8.08
C ALA A 1 -19.35 2.26 7.38
N ASN A 2 -19.51 2.53 6.08
CA ASN A 2 -20.65 2.09 5.26
C ASN A 2 -20.45 0.68 4.67
N GLY A 3 -19.49 -0.10 5.16
CA GLY A 3 -19.21 -1.46 4.70
C GLY A 3 -18.56 -1.55 3.31
N VAL A 4 -18.19 -0.43 2.72
CA VAL A 4 -17.50 -0.42 1.42
C VAL A 4 -16.00 -0.31 1.68
N TRP A 5 -15.24 -1.28 1.13
CA TRP A 5 -13.78 -1.21 1.17
C TRP A 5 -13.28 0.04 0.44
N ARG A 6 -12.33 0.76 1.05
CA ARG A 6 -11.79 2.04 0.57
C ARG A 6 -11.27 2.02 -0.88
N ALA A 7 -10.77 0.88 -1.35
CA ALA A 7 -10.36 0.71 -2.74
C ALA A 7 -11.52 0.92 -3.75
N ARG A 8 -12.76 0.83 -3.29
CA ARG A 8 -13.97 0.98 -4.11
C ARG A 8 -14.62 2.35 -3.96
N ILE A 9 -13.86 3.40 -3.70
CA ILE A 9 -14.33 4.80 -3.80
C ILE A 9 -14.50 5.11 -5.28
N SER A 10 -15.62 4.68 -5.87
CA SER A 10 -15.89 4.77 -7.30
C SER A 10 -17.19 5.48 -7.63
N PHE A 11 -17.94 5.90 -6.61
CA PHE A 11 -19.24 6.54 -6.83
C PHE A 11 -19.14 7.90 -7.53
N PHE A 12 -17.95 8.44 -7.70
CA PHE A 12 -17.71 9.67 -8.45
C PHE A 12 -17.65 9.47 -9.98
N ASP A 13 -17.40 8.23 -10.45
CA ASP A 13 -17.07 7.94 -11.84
C ASP A 13 -18.16 7.12 -12.57
N HIS A 14 -19.35 6.91 -11.96
CA HIS A 14 -20.30 5.95 -12.50
C HIS A 14 -20.94 6.36 -13.82
N ASP A 15 -21.41 7.60 -13.97
CA ASP A 15 -22.23 7.95 -15.11
C ASP A 15 -21.88 9.30 -15.77
N VAL A 16 -21.16 10.16 -15.05
CA VAL A 16 -20.80 11.51 -15.52
C VAL A 16 -19.48 11.93 -14.87
N PRO A 17 -18.61 12.66 -15.58
CA PRO A 17 -17.43 13.26 -14.96
C PRO A 17 -17.80 14.09 -13.75
N CYS A 18 -17.39 13.66 -12.56
CA CYS A 18 -17.76 14.27 -11.28
C CYS A 18 -16.61 15.10 -10.70
N GLU A 19 -16.01 15.99 -11.50
CA GLU A 19 -14.84 16.78 -11.09
C GLU A 19 -15.07 17.61 -9.82
N THR A 20 -16.27 18.16 -9.64
CA THR A 20 -16.60 18.88 -8.41
C THR A 20 -16.58 17.98 -7.18
N GLN A 21 -17.07 16.75 -7.29
CA GLN A 21 -17.05 15.77 -6.22
C GLN A 21 -15.62 15.29 -5.93
N TRP A 22 -14.83 15.04 -6.97
CA TRP A 22 -13.39 14.73 -6.81
C TRP A 22 -12.67 15.86 -6.08
N GLY A 23 -12.87 17.11 -6.49
CA GLY A 23 -12.28 18.26 -5.82
C GLY A 23 -12.66 18.37 -4.34
N ARG A 24 -13.95 18.15 -4.01
CA ARG A 24 -14.42 18.14 -2.61
C ARG A 24 -13.83 16.97 -1.81
N TRP A 25 -13.78 15.79 -2.40
CA TRP A 25 -13.23 14.61 -1.76
C TRP A 25 -11.75 14.81 -1.45
N PHE A 26 -10.94 15.22 -2.43
CA PHE A 26 -9.52 15.48 -2.23
C PHE A 26 -9.26 16.63 -1.25
N ALA A 27 -10.07 17.69 -1.26
CA ALA A 27 -9.95 18.76 -0.28
C ALA A 27 -10.18 18.25 1.15
N SER A 28 -11.23 17.45 1.36
CA SER A 28 -11.50 16.83 2.66
C SER A 28 -10.42 15.83 3.06
N TYR A 29 -9.97 15.00 2.13
CA TYR A 29 -8.94 14.01 2.40
C TYR A 29 -7.56 14.66 2.67
N THR A 30 -7.23 15.73 1.97
CA THR A 30 -6.02 16.53 2.23
C THR A 30 -6.05 17.14 3.62
N ALA A 31 -7.18 17.72 4.05
CA ALA A 31 -7.33 18.27 5.39
C ALA A 31 -7.14 17.18 6.47
N PHE A 32 -7.69 15.97 6.24
CA PHE A 32 -7.48 14.81 7.10
C PHE A 32 -5.99 14.43 7.16
N GLN A 33 -5.34 14.26 6.02
CA GLN A 33 -3.95 13.82 5.94
C GLN A 33 -2.98 14.85 6.53
N THR A 34 -3.19 16.15 6.30
CA THR A 34 -2.33 17.21 6.86
C THR A 34 -2.46 17.32 8.38
N HIS A 35 -3.66 17.07 8.93
CA HIS A 35 -3.84 16.99 10.38
C HIS A 35 -3.00 15.86 11.01
N TYR A 36 -3.06 14.65 10.43
CA TYR A 36 -2.27 13.52 10.93
C TYR A 36 -0.77 13.63 10.61
N ALA A 37 -0.41 14.30 9.53
CA ALA A 37 0.99 14.61 9.22
C ALA A 37 1.62 15.53 10.28
N ALA A 38 0.88 16.54 10.77
CA ALA A 38 1.33 17.38 11.87
C ALA A 38 1.49 16.60 13.19
N LEU A 39 0.61 15.64 13.47
CA LEU A 39 0.76 14.75 14.62
C LEU A 39 1.98 13.84 14.45
N ALA A 40 2.18 13.27 13.27
CA ALA A 40 3.33 12.42 12.97
C ALA A 40 4.66 13.18 13.14
N GLU A 41 4.71 14.43 12.74
CA GLU A 41 5.87 15.30 12.98
C GLU A 41 6.11 15.51 14.48
N ALA A 42 5.05 15.85 15.23
CA ALA A 42 5.14 16.11 16.67
C ALA A 42 5.59 14.86 17.45
N GLU A 43 5.16 13.67 17.03
CA GLU A 43 5.50 12.39 17.66
C GLU A 43 6.79 11.75 17.10
N GLY A 44 7.46 12.39 16.16
CA GLY A 44 8.72 11.91 15.58
C GLY A 44 8.57 10.59 14.81
N CYS A 45 7.45 10.39 14.11
CA CYS A 45 7.22 9.19 13.31
C CYS A 45 8.27 9.05 12.21
N GLY A 46 8.76 7.81 11.96
CA GLY A 46 9.83 7.55 11.00
C GLY A 46 9.35 7.47 9.54
N LEU A 47 8.05 7.35 9.29
CA LEU A 47 7.43 7.29 7.96
C LEU A 47 5.96 7.69 8.05
N PHE A 48 5.49 8.46 7.08
CA PHE A 48 4.08 8.81 6.93
C PHE A 48 3.51 8.22 5.63
N LEU A 49 2.43 7.43 5.74
CA LEU A 49 1.70 6.90 4.59
C LEU A 49 0.49 7.79 4.29
N THR A 50 0.46 8.41 3.11
CA THR A 50 -0.59 9.34 2.69
C THR A 50 -1.90 8.67 2.31
N GLY A 51 -1.93 7.35 2.26
CA GLY A 51 -3.11 6.55 1.95
C GLY A 51 -2.77 5.07 1.89
N CYS A 52 -3.80 4.25 1.90
CA CYS A 52 -3.68 2.80 1.84
C CYS A 52 -4.76 2.24 0.92
N GLU A 53 -4.34 1.55 -0.15
CA GLU A 53 -5.19 0.81 -1.09
C GLU A 53 -6.37 1.61 -1.66
N MET A 54 -6.15 2.88 -1.99
CA MET A 54 -7.17 3.76 -2.55
C MET A 54 -7.22 3.65 -4.08
N THR A 55 -7.25 2.42 -4.59
CA THR A 55 -7.07 2.05 -6.00
C THR A 55 -7.90 2.88 -6.98
N MET A 56 -9.17 3.16 -6.63
CA MET A 56 -10.05 3.94 -7.51
C MET A 56 -9.70 5.43 -7.60
N THR A 57 -8.77 5.90 -6.77
CA THR A 57 -8.32 7.31 -6.79
C THR A 57 -6.92 7.48 -7.41
N GLU A 58 -6.19 6.40 -7.64
CA GLU A 58 -4.77 6.42 -8.02
C GLU A 58 -4.51 7.09 -9.37
N HIS A 59 -5.49 7.03 -10.28
CA HIS A 59 -5.45 7.70 -11.58
C HIS A 59 -5.51 9.25 -11.47
N ARG A 60 -5.88 9.78 -10.32
CA ARG A 60 -5.96 11.23 -10.05
C ARG A 60 -4.59 11.78 -9.65
N GLU A 61 -3.63 11.67 -10.55
CA GLU A 61 -2.22 12.02 -10.31
C GLU A 61 -2.03 13.46 -9.80
N THR A 62 -2.70 14.43 -10.42
CA THR A 62 -2.58 15.85 -10.06
C THR A 62 -2.98 16.09 -8.60
N GLU A 63 -4.08 15.51 -8.18
CA GLU A 63 -4.61 15.67 -6.84
C GLU A 63 -3.75 14.94 -5.80
N TRP A 64 -3.24 13.75 -6.12
CA TRP A 64 -2.32 13.04 -5.25
C TRP A 64 -1.00 13.82 -5.06
N ARG A 65 -0.45 14.39 -6.12
CA ARG A 65 0.76 15.24 -6.03
C ARG A 65 0.51 16.48 -5.16
N ALA A 66 -0.65 17.13 -5.31
CA ALA A 66 -1.03 18.27 -4.48
C ALA A 66 -1.20 17.90 -3.00
N LEU A 67 -1.84 16.75 -2.71
CA LEU A 67 -1.98 16.21 -1.36
C LEU A 67 -0.61 15.94 -0.72
N ILE A 68 0.29 15.23 -1.44
CA ILE A 68 1.64 14.92 -0.96
C ILE A 68 2.42 16.21 -0.67
N ALA A 69 2.32 17.21 -1.54
CA ALA A 69 2.95 18.51 -1.33
C ALA A 69 2.41 19.21 -0.06
N ALA A 70 1.10 19.12 0.20
CA ALA A 70 0.48 19.66 1.40
C ALA A 70 0.92 18.91 2.67
N VAL A 71 1.03 17.59 2.62
CA VAL A 71 1.56 16.76 3.71
C VAL A 71 2.99 17.17 4.05
N ARG A 72 3.84 17.38 3.04
CA ARG A 72 5.24 17.80 3.22
C ARG A 72 5.40 19.22 3.84
N GLN A 73 4.33 20.01 3.92
CA GLN A 73 4.35 21.27 4.68
C GLN A 73 4.16 21.04 6.18
N GLN A 74 3.69 19.87 6.59
CA GLN A 74 3.41 19.52 7.98
C GLN A 74 4.36 18.45 8.53
N TYR A 75 4.92 17.60 7.67
CA TYR A 75 5.77 16.46 8.04
C TYR A 75 7.05 16.45 7.18
N HIS A 76 8.21 16.47 7.85
CA HIS A 76 9.52 16.59 7.21
C HIS A 76 10.26 15.25 7.05
N GLY A 77 9.71 14.19 7.64
CA GLY A 77 10.22 12.83 7.46
C GLY A 77 9.84 12.20 6.13
N PRO A 78 10.22 10.94 5.90
CA PRO A 78 9.88 10.19 4.70
C PRO A 78 8.37 10.04 4.53
N VAL A 79 7.88 10.20 3.28
CA VAL A 79 6.48 10.08 2.91
C VAL A 79 6.32 8.97 1.88
N SER A 80 5.26 8.16 1.99
CA SER A 80 4.89 7.17 0.99
C SER A 80 3.37 7.05 0.85
N TYR A 81 2.97 6.12 0.01
CA TYR A 81 1.59 5.66 -0.20
C TYR A 81 1.61 4.14 -0.30
N ASN A 82 0.70 3.45 0.39
CA ASN A 82 0.55 2.01 0.29
C ASN A 82 -0.45 1.65 -0.81
N CYS A 83 0.02 1.18 -1.96
CA CYS A 83 -0.87 0.65 -2.99
C CYS A 83 -1.32 -0.79 -2.66
N ASP A 84 -2.45 -1.20 -3.23
CA ASP A 84 -2.86 -2.60 -3.19
C ASP A 84 -1.86 -3.47 -4.00
N LYS A 85 -1.74 -4.74 -3.61
CA LYS A 85 -0.94 -5.72 -4.37
C LYS A 85 -1.33 -5.72 -5.85
N TYR A 86 -0.37 -5.97 -6.72
CA TYR A 86 -0.51 -5.90 -8.18
C TYR A 86 -0.77 -4.49 -8.74
N GLY A 87 -0.81 -3.44 -7.89
CA GLY A 87 -1.05 -2.04 -8.29
C GLY A 87 0.21 -1.20 -8.46
N GLU A 88 1.38 -1.73 -8.13
CA GLU A 88 2.62 -0.95 -8.03
C GLU A 88 3.03 -0.27 -9.35
N ASP A 89 2.74 -0.90 -10.48
CA ASP A 89 3.00 -0.38 -11.83
C ASP A 89 1.88 0.51 -12.38
N HIS A 90 0.74 0.60 -11.70
CA HIS A 90 -0.38 1.46 -12.08
C HIS A 90 -0.24 2.89 -11.53
N VAL A 91 0.44 3.07 -10.41
CA VAL A 91 0.68 4.39 -9.80
C VAL A 91 1.77 5.13 -10.58
N ASN A 92 1.44 6.29 -11.14
CA ASN A 92 2.32 7.07 -12.01
C ASN A 92 3.02 8.25 -11.31
N TRP A 93 2.90 8.37 -10.00
CA TRP A 93 3.42 9.48 -9.19
C TRP A 93 4.35 9.02 -8.05
N TRP A 94 4.99 7.85 -8.19
CA TRP A 94 5.99 7.37 -7.22
C TRP A 94 7.20 8.29 -7.05
N ASP A 95 7.48 9.16 -8.04
CA ASP A 95 8.52 10.19 -7.93
C ASP A 95 8.20 11.25 -6.87
N ALA A 96 6.92 11.47 -6.51
CA ALA A 96 6.48 12.42 -5.50
C ALA A 96 6.73 11.95 -4.05
N VAL A 97 6.96 10.66 -3.84
CA VAL A 97 7.18 10.05 -2.52
C VAL A 97 8.62 9.53 -2.35
N ASP A 98 8.99 9.09 -1.14
CA ASP A 98 10.36 8.71 -0.83
C ASP A 98 10.62 7.21 -1.02
N CYS A 99 9.62 6.38 -0.87
CA CYS A 99 9.67 4.96 -1.19
C CYS A 99 8.34 4.50 -1.80
N ILE A 100 8.35 3.35 -2.45
CA ILE A 100 7.15 2.67 -2.93
C ILE A 100 6.66 1.79 -1.79
N ALA A 101 5.44 2.00 -1.30
CA ALA A 101 4.85 1.08 -0.33
C ALA A 101 3.73 0.25 -0.97
N SER A 102 3.61 -1.01 -0.59
CA SER A 102 2.66 -1.96 -1.17
C SER A 102 2.17 -2.96 -0.14
N SER A 103 0.96 -3.49 -0.38
CA SER A 103 0.39 -4.62 0.36
C SER A 103 0.89 -5.93 -0.24
N GLY A 104 1.84 -6.57 0.43
CA GLY A 104 2.54 -7.76 -0.04
C GLY A 104 1.79 -9.07 0.23
N TYR A 105 0.53 -9.19 -0.21
CA TYR A 105 -0.26 -10.41 -0.05
C TYR A 105 -0.19 -11.30 -1.30
N TYR A 106 1.02 -11.66 -1.72
CA TYR A 106 1.21 -12.55 -2.87
C TYR A 106 1.12 -14.02 -2.47
N PRO A 107 0.54 -14.89 -3.31
CA PRO A 107 0.58 -16.33 -3.10
C PRO A 107 2.00 -16.83 -2.86
N LEU A 108 2.16 -17.84 -2.02
CA LEU A 108 3.47 -18.40 -1.62
C LEU A 108 4.40 -18.66 -2.82
N LYS A 109 3.86 -19.19 -3.91
CA LYS A 109 4.63 -19.56 -5.12
C LYS A 109 4.90 -18.40 -6.07
N ASP A 110 4.35 -17.21 -5.80
CA ASP A 110 4.37 -16.09 -6.76
C ASP A 110 5.31 -14.95 -6.33
N TRP A 111 5.90 -15.01 -5.14
CA TRP A 111 6.78 -13.95 -4.61
C TRP A 111 7.90 -13.56 -5.58
N GLU A 112 8.62 -14.53 -6.15
CA GLU A 112 9.74 -14.24 -7.06
C GLU A 112 9.26 -13.49 -8.31
N ASN A 113 8.15 -13.93 -8.95
CA ASN A 113 7.59 -13.28 -10.13
C ASN A 113 7.12 -11.86 -9.83
N GLN A 114 6.47 -11.65 -8.68
CA GLN A 114 6.00 -10.32 -8.31
C GLN A 114 7.16 -9.38 -7.98
N LEU A 115 8.19 -9.87 -7.32
CA LEU A 115 9.37 -9.08 -7.04
C LEU A 115 10.11 -8.69 -8.33
N ASP A 116 10.17 -9.57 -9.34
CA ASP A 116 10.75 -9.22 -10.65
C ASP A 116 9.96 -8.10 -11.34
N ARG A 117 8.62 -8.13 -11.27
CA ARG A 117 7.76 -7.05 -11.77
C ARG A 117 7.98 -5.75 -11.00
N ILE A 118 7.99 -5.80 -9.67
CA ILE A 118 8.14 -4.63 -8.79
C ILE A 118 9.55 -4.03 -8.93
N GLU A 119 10.58 -4.85 -9.20
CA GLU A 119 11.93 -4.35 -9.45
C GLU A 119 11.97 -3.38 -10.63
N ALA A 120 11.20 -3.63 -11.68
CA ALA A 120 11.11 -2.71 -12.81
C ALA A 120 10.55 -1.34 -12.40
N VAL A 121 9.56 -1.32 -11.49
CA VAL A 121 8.99 -0.09 -10.94
C VAL A 121 10.02 0.62 -10.04
N SER A 122 10.67 -0.11 -9.15
CA SER A 122 11.73 0.41 -8.28
C SER A 122 12.87 1.05 -9.10
N LYS A 123 13.32 0.39 -10.16
CA LYS A 123 14.34 0.91 -11.08
C LYS A 123 13.88 2.16 -11.84
N LYS A 124 12.64 2.14 -12.36
CA LYS A 124 12.04 3.29 -13.09
C LYS A 124 12.06 4.55 -12.25
N TYR A 125 11.62 4.45 -11.00
CA TYR A 125 11.50 5.60 -10.10
C TYR A 125 12.72 5.81 -9.19
N LYS A 126 13.66 4.88 -9.19
CA LYS A 126 14.86 4.88 -8.32
C LYS A 126 14.48 4.97 -6.83
N LYS A 127 13.46 4.23 -6.44
CA LYS A 127 12.93 4.20 -5.07
C LYS A 127 13.01 2.80 -4.48
N PRO A 128 13.38 2.67 -3.19
CA PRO A 128 13.24 1.40 -2.50
C PRO A 128 11.76 1.04 -2.28
N VAL A 129 11.51 -0.22 -1.96
CA VAL A 129 10.17 -0.76 -1.75
C VAL A 129 9.99 -1.22 -0.30
N LEU A 130 8.88 -0.81 0.31
CA LEU A 130 8.41 -1.26 1.61
C LEU A 130 7.12 -2.07 1.42
N PHE A 131 7.09 -3.32 1.87
CA PHE A 131 5.82 -4.01 2.04
C PHE A 131 5.20 -3.58 3.36
N SER A 132 4.44 -2.48 3.35
CA SER A 132 3.87 -1.88 4.56
C SER A 132 2.72 -2.70 5.16
N GLU A 133 2.18 -3.64 4.39
CA GLU A 133 1.34 -4.72 4.84
C GLU A 133 1.82 -6.02 4.21
N ALA A 134 1.99 -7.08 4.99
CA ALA A 134 2.26 -8.42 4.50
C ALA A 134 1.82 -9.45 5.55
N GLY A 135 1.04 -10.44 5.14
CA GLY A 135 0.52 -11.42 6.09
C GLY A 135 -0.16 -12.60 5.42
N CYS A 136 -0.32 -13.65 6.22
CA CYS A 136 -1.00 -14.87 5.84
C CYS A 136 -1.59 -15.50 7.10
N MET A 137 -2.87 -15.89 7.05
CA MET A 137 -3.48 -16.59 8.18
C MET A 137 -2.89 -17.98 8.38
N ASN A 138 -2.95 -18.49 9.61
CA ASN A 138 -2.57 -19.87 9.92
C ASN A 138 -3.72 -20.88 9.66
N ILE A 139 -4.32 -20.76 8.48
CA ILE A 139 -5.44 -21.62 8.02
C ILE A 139 -5.01 -22.36 6.76
N THR A 140 -5.33 -23.64 6.67
CA THR A 140 -5.05 -24.45 5.47
C THR A 140 -5.62 -23.80 4.22
N GLY A 141 -4.77 -23.60 3.20
CA GLY A 141 -5.11 -22.96 1.93
C GLY A 141 -4.86 -21.44 1.90
N SER A 142 -4.52 -20.81 3.04
CA SER A 142 -4.29 -19.36 3.11
C SER A 142 -3.08 -18.91 2.31
N SER A 143 -2.06 -19.73 2.19
CA SER A 143 -0.84 -19.43 1.43
C SER A 143 -1.08 -19.20 -0.07
N ALA A 144 -2.19 -19.71 -0.61
CA ALA A 144 -2.59 -19.48 -1.99
C ALA A 144 -3.43 -18.19 -2.17
N VAL A 145 -4.06 -17.71 -1.10
CA VAL A 145 -4.94 -16.52 -1.08
C VAL A 145 -4.73 -15.70 0.19
N PRO A 146 -3.51 -15.20 0.45
CA PRO A 146 -3.12 -14.66 1.74
C PRO A 146 -3.93 -13.44 2.19
N ASN A 147 -4.55 -12.71 1.28
CA ASN A 147 -5.45 -11.58 1.59
C ASN A 147 -6.92 -11.98 1.79
N ASN A 148 -7.25 -13.27 1.80
CA ASN A 148 -8.62 -13.75 2.08
C ASN A 148 -8.81 -13.99 3.58
N TRP A 149 -9.10 -12.93 4.32
CA TRP A 149 -9.32 -12.96 5.76
C TRP A 149 -10.65 -13.63 6.19
N GLU A 150 -11.49 -14.00 5.22
CA GLU A 150 -12.73 -14.74 5.46
C GLU A 150 -12.56 -16.26 5.27
N LEU A 151 -11.38 -16.70 4.84
CA LEU A 151 -11.08 -18.12 4.64
C LEU A 151 -11.29 -18.90 5.95
N LYS A 152 -12.05 -19.97 5.86
CA LYS A 152 -12.31 -20.87 6.98
C LYS A 152 -11.70 -22.24 6.68
N GLY A 153 -11.12 -22.84 7.70
CA GLY A 153 -10.47 -24.14 7.57
C GLY A 153 -9.82 -24.58 8.88
N THR A 154 -9.02 -25.61 8.80
CA THR A 154 -8.24 -26.09 9.94
C THR A 154 -6.99 -25.24 10.14
N ARG A 155 -6.60 -25.07 11.40
CA ARG A 155 -5.36 -24.39 11.76
C ARG A 155 -4.15 -25.11 11.13
N ASN A 156 -3.26 -24.32 10.54
CA ASN A 156 -2.05 -24.82 9.87
C ASN A 156 -0.90 -23.80 10.02
N ASP A 157 -0.25 -23.84 11.16
CA ASP A 157 0.87 -22.92 11.49
C ASP A 157 2.08 -23.15 10.58
N LEU A 158 2.26 -24.38 10.06
CA LEU A 158 3.36 -24.68 9.14
C LEU A 158 3.17 -23.98 7.79
N GLU A 159 1.96 -23.97 7.25
CA GLU A 159 1.68 -23.28 5.99
C GLU A 159 1.90 -21.76 6.11
N GLN A 160 1.52 -21.17 7.24
CA GLN A 160 1.81 -19.78 7.53
C GLN A 160 3.33 -19.54 7.61
N ALA A 161 4.07 -20.38 8.33
CA ALA A 161 5.52 -20.28 8.45
C ALA A 161 6.23 -20.44 7.09
N ASP A 162 5.76 -21.35 6.24
CA ASP A 162 6.28 -21.56 4.89
C ASP A 162 6.04 -20.31 4.02
N TRP A 163 4.87 -19.68 4.15
CA TRP A 163 4.56 -18.44 3.42
C TRP A 163 5.54 -17.31 3.81
N TYR A 164 5.75 -17.07 5.11
CA TYR A 164 6.71 -16.06 5.57
C TYR A 164 8.15 -16.41 5.15
N SER A 165 8.52 -17.68 5.20
CA SER A 165 9.84 -18.15 4.78
C SER A 165 10.07 -17.90 3.29
N ALA A 166 9.07 -18.14 2.44
CA ALA A 166 9.14 -17.85 1.01
C ALA A 166 9.28 -16.35 0.74
N MET A 167 8.48 -15.51 1.42
CA MET A 167 8.56 -14.05 1.34
C MET A 167 9.95 -13.55 1.70
N PHE A 168 10.44 -13.91 2.88
CA PHE A 168 11.76 -13.46 3.35
C PHE A 168 12.89 -13.95 2.45
N SER A 169 12.84 -15.21 2.01
CA SER A 169 13.87 -15.79 1.13
C SER A 169 13.92 -15.10 -0.23
N ALA A 170 12.77 -14.75 -0.80
CA ALA A 170 12.68 -14.03 -2.06
C ALA A 170 13.18 -12.59 -1.91
N CYS A 171 12.75 -11.89 -0.86
CA CYS A 171 13.11 -10.50 -0.61
C CYS A 171 14.58 -10.31 -0.21
N ALA A 172 15.18 -11.26 0.51
CA ALA A 172 16.59 -11.18 0.93
C ALA A 172 17.58 -11.08 -0.24
N LYS A 173 17.18 -11.51 -1.44
CA LYS A 173 17.98 -11.42 -2.66
C LYS A 173 17.88 -10.05 -3.34
N ARG A 174 17.06 -9.14 -2.82
CA ARG A 174 16.66 -7.88 -3.47
C ARG A 174 16.96 -6.68 -2.55
N PRO A 175 18.15 -6.04 -2.71
CA PRO A 175 18.59 -4.98 -1.81
C PRO A 175 17.73 -3.70 -1.88
N TRP A 176 16.85 -3.61 -2.86
CA TRP A 176 15.87 -2.52 -2.98
C TRP A 176 14.62 -2.74 -2.11
N VAL A 177 14.41 -3.91 -1.52
CA VAL A 177 13.37 -4.13 -0.49
C VAL A 177 13.90 -3.65 0.84
N MET A 178 13.24 -2.65 1.43
CA MET A 178 13.70 -2.00 2.66
C MET A 178 13.09 -2.55 3.94
N GLY A 179 11.96 -3.27 3.84
CA GLY A 179 11.32 -3.83 5.03
C GLY A 179 9.89 -4.30 4.83
N PHE A 180 9.27 -4.68 5.96
CA PHE A 180 7.94 -5.26 6.04
C PHE A 180 7.18 -4.73 7.25
N GLY A 181 5.87 -4.47 7.09
CA GLY A 181 4.89 -4.38 8.16
C GLY A 181 4.05 -5.66 8.19
N VAL A 182 4.13 -6.42 9.26
CA VAL A 182 3.35 -7.66 9.37
C VAL A 182 1.90 -7.32 9.71
N TRP A 183 0.96 -7.83 8.91
CA TRP A 183 -0.47 -7.71 9.09
C TRP A 183 -1.10 -9.09 9.36
N ASP A 184 -1.85 -9.31 10.46
CA ASP A 184 -1.77 -8.41 11.59
C ASP A 184 -1.08 -9.14 12.75
N TRP A 185 -0.49 -8.38 13.61
CA TRP A 185 0.14 -8.91 14.81
C TRP A 185 -0.89 -8.86 15.94
N PRO A 186 -1.26 -10.02 16.57
CA PRO A 186 -2.26 -10.07 17.63
C PRO A 186 -1.80 -9.41 18.93
#